data_41a5889557a6bcbdf8ac8240b85258f4
#
_entry.id   41a5889557a6bcbdf8ac8240b85258f4
#
_cell.length_a   1.000
_cell.length_b   1.000
_cell.length_c   1.000
_cell.angle_alpha   90.00
_cell.angle_beta   90.00
_cell.angle_gamma   90.00
#
_symmetry.space_group_name_H-M   'P 1'
#
loop_
_entity.id
_entity.type
_entity.pdbx_description
1 polymer ?
#
loop_
_entity_poly.entity_id
_entity_poly.type
_entity_poly.pdbx_seq_one_letter_code
_entity_poly.pdbx_strand_id
1 'polypeptide(L)'
;MTKVINRSKPGSCAKHLSSNRIQEILMILPMTIGFLLFSVYPIIWVIRWSCFNYNGFSTPVWCGLDNFIRVLTRDPAYWNSLLNTFIIAGLKMLVEIPMALILAVLVNNARLRGGKFFRVVFFLPSVFSIAVVGLIFSILFSAFNGIVNAVLWELGIINRNISWFGDKTHAMFVIILVSLWTTFGLNMIYFLMGLQNIPKSLYEC
;
A
#
# COMPACT_ATOMS: atom_id res chain seq x y z
N MET A 1 19.27 -45.03 53.04
CA MET A 1 18.48 -44.28 52.03
C MET A 1 19.45 -43.57 51.10
N THR A 2 19.76 -44.17 49.95
CA THR A 2 20.78 -43.72 49.01
C THR A 2 20.08 -43.05 47.85
N LYS A 3 20.30 -41.74 47.71
CA LYS A 3 19.69 -40.90 46.67
C LYS A 3 20.45 -41.09 45.35
N VAL A 4 19.84 -41.77 44.38
CA VAL A 4 20.38 -41.94 43.03
C VAL A 4 20.25 -40.63 42.27
N ILE A 5 21.36 -39.96 42.01
CA ILE A 5 21.44 -38.77 41.16
C ILE A 5 21.45 -39.24 39.71
N ASN A 6 20.33 -39.02 39.00
CA ASN A 6 20.20 -39.30 37.59
C ASN A 6 20.96 -38.23 36.80
N ARG A 7 22.14 -38.56 36.28
CA ARG A 7 22.93 -37.72 35.37
C ARG A 7 22.29 -37.78 33.98
N SER A 8 21.51 -36.77 33.62
CA SER A 8 21.06 -36.53 32.26
C SER A 8 22.25 -36.35 31.31
N LYS A 9 22.31 -37.15 30.25
CA LYS A 9 23.38 -37.12 29.24
C LYS A 9 23.38 -35.78 28.50
N PRO A 10 24.50 -35.03 28.40
CA PRO A 10 24.56 -33.71 27.76
C PRO A 10 24.44 -33.68 26.21
N GLY A 11 24.18 -34.82 25.58
CA GLY A 11 24.15 -34.94 24.12
C GLY A 11 22.78 -34.72 23.45
N SER A 12 21.69 -34.67 24.22
CA SER A 12 20.33 -34.59 23.66
C SER A 12 19.93 -33.19 23.26
N CYS A 13 20.36 -32.16 23.97
CA CYS A 13 19.95 -30.78 23.75
C CYS A 13 20.56 -30.17 22.46
N ALA A 14 21.83 -30.48 22.17
CA ALA A 14 22.52 -29.97 20.98
C ALA A 14 21.99 -30.57 19.66
N LYS A 15 21.57 -31.84 19.64
CA LYS A 15 20.94 -32.46 18.47
C LYS A 15 19.54 -31.89 18.17
N HIS A 16 18.77 -31.55 19.19
CA HIS A 16 17.44 -30.96 19.04
C HIS A 16 17.53 -29.54 18.49
N LEU A 17 18.48 -28.72 18.93
CA LEU A 17 18.73 -27.36 18.43
C LEU A 17 19.20 -27.36 16.96
N SER A 18 20.00 -28.32 16.53
CA SER A 18 20.45 -28.46 15.13
C SER A 18 19.30 -28.87 14.19
N SER A 19 18.44 -29.79 14.65
CA SER A 19 17.26 -30.24 13.89
C SER A 19 16.26 -29.11 13.69
N ASN A 20 16.00 -28.26 14.68
CA ASN A 20 15.11 -27.12 14.57
C ASN A 20 15.64 -26.08 13.58
N ARG A 21 16.94 -25.78 13.57
CA ARG A 21 17.53 -24.84 12.61
C ARG A 21 17.43 -25.31 11.16
N ILE A 22 17.61 -26.61 10.91
CA ILE A 22 17.46 -27.18 9.57
C ILE A 22 15.99 -27.07 9.10
N GLN A 23 15.04 -27.34 9.97
CA GLN A 23 13.60 -27.18 9.66
C GLN A 23 13.24 -25.73 9.41
N GLU A 24 13.75 -24.78 10.21
CA GLU A 24 13.54 -23.34 10.00
C GLU A 24 14.09 -22.89 8.63
N ILE A 25 15.31 -23.31 8.28
CA ILE A 25 15.92 -23.00 6.98
C ILE A 25 15.11 -23.60 5.83
N LEU A 26 14.68 -24.86 5.94
CA LEU A 26 13.87 -25.52 4.91
C LEU A 26 12.52 -24.85 4.70
N MET A 27 11.90 -24.31 5.75
CA MET A 27 10.62 -23.57 5.64
C MET A 27 10.80 -22.21 4.98
N ILE A 28 11.90 -21.51 5.23
CA ILE A 28 12.16 -20.18 4.69
C ILE A 28 12.76 -20.25 3.27
N LEU A 29 13.47 -21.34 2.94
CA LEU A 29 14.25 -21.49 1.71
C LEU A 29 13.41 -21.28 0.43
N PRO A 30 12.20 -21.84 0.25
CA PRO A 30 11.42 -21.63 -0.96
C PRO A 30 11.07 -20.14 -1.18
N MET A 31 10.68 -19.46 -0.11
CA MET A 31 10.36 -18.02 -0.17
C MET A 31 11.63 -17.20 -0.46
N THR A 32 12.75 -17.53 0.16
CA THR A 32 14.02 -16.84 -0.04
C THR A 32 14.51 -17.00 -1.49
N ILE A 33 14.45 -18.22 -2.04
CA ILE A 33 14.81 -18.46 -3.44
C ILE A 33 13.91 -17.66 -4.37
N GLY A 34 12.60 -17.69 -4.16
CA GLY A 34 11.65 -16.89 -4.94
C GLY A 34 11.97 -15.39 -4.87
N PHE A 35 12.24 -14.87 -3.67
CA PHE A 35 12.62 -13.47 -3.48
C PHE A 35 13.93 -13.12 -4.20
N LEU A 36 14.96 -13.96 -4.07
CA LEU A 36 16.24 -13.72 -4.75
C LEU A 36 16.11 -13.74 -6.27
N LEU A 37 15.35 -14.69 -6.84
CA LEU A 37 15.19 -14.81 -8.28
C LEU A 37 14.26 -13.75 -8.87
N PHE A 38 13.16 -13.43 -8.21
CA PHE A 38 12.13 -12.54 -8.80
C PHE A 38 12.20 -11.09 -8.32
N SER A 39 12.96 -10.81 -7.24
CA SER A 39 13.11 -9.44 -6.74
C SER A 39 14.58 -8.98 -6.82
N VAL A 40 15.49 -9.69 -6.18
CA VAL A 40 16.89 -9.23 -6.06
C VAL A 40 17.61 -9.29 -7.40
N TYR A 41 17.49 -10.40 -8.13
CA TYR A 41 18.13 -10.54 -9.45
C TYR A 41 17.69 -9.47 -10.45
N PRO A 42 16.38 -9.18 -10.66
CA PRO A 42 15.95 -8.09 -11.53
C PRO A 42 16.44 -6.71 -11.08
N ILE A 43 16.51 -6.44 -9.77
CA ILE A 43 17.05 -5.17 -9.26
C ILE A 43 18.52 -5.01 -9.64
N ILE A 44 19.34 -6.02 -9.40
CA ILE A 44 20.78 -5.99 -9.77
C ILE A 44 20.91 -5.83 -11.29
N TRP A 45 20.08 -6.51 -12.06
CA TRP A 45 20.07 -6.43 -13.51
C TRP A 45 19.74 -5.01 -14.00
N VAL A 46 18.69 -4.38 -13.43
CA VAL A 46 18.32 -2.99 -13.75
C VAL A 46 19.43 -2.02 -13.40
N ILE A 47 20.05 -2.13 -12.20
CA ILE A 47 21.16 -1.28 -11.78
C ILE A 47 22.33 -1.38 -12.78
N ARG A 48 22.67 -2.58 -13.23
CA ARG A 48 23.71 -2.77 -14.25
C ARG A 48 23.34 -2.10 -15.56
N TRP A 49 22.12 -2.33 -16.07
CA TRP A 49 21.68 -1.82 -17.36
C TRP A 49 21.37 -0.32 -17.37
N SER A 50 21.12 0.28 -16.20
CA SER A 50 20.96 1.74 -16.10
C SER A 50 22.22 2.53 -16.49
N CYS A 51 23.37 1.88 -16.48
CA CYS A 51 24.64 2.46 -16.95
C CYS A 51 24.90 2.25 -18.45
N PHE A 52 23.96 1.66 -19.17
CA PHE A 52 24.05 1.48 -20.62
C PHE A 52 22.97 2.28 -21.35
N ASN A 53 23.31 2.80 -22.52
CA ASN A 53 22.33 3.31 -23.47
C ASN A 53 21.86 2.15 -24.34
N TYR A 54 20.65 1.65 -24.07
CA TYR A 54 20.09 0.47 -24.72
C TYR A 54 18.58 0.61 -24.89
N ASN A 55 18.09 0.43 -26.12
CA ASN A 55 16.67 0.55 -26.47
C ASN A 55 15.98 -0.80 -26.71
N GLY A 56 16.62 -1.91 -26.35
CA GLY A 56 16.09 -3.27 -26.56
C GLY A 56 16.50 -3.92 -27.88
N PHE A 57 16.91 -3.15 -28.88
CA PHE A 57 17.20 -3.64 -30.25
C PHE A 57 18.62 -3.31 -30.74
N SER A 58 19.22 -2.21 -30.27
CA SER A 58 20.57 -1.79 -30.66
C SER A 58 21.63 -2.48 -29.80
N THR A 59 22.90 -2.39 -30.25
CA THR A 59 24.02 -2.81 -29.41
C THR A 59 24.12 -1.92 -28.16
N PRO A 60 24.23 -2.49 -26.95
CA PRO A 60 24.33 -1.72 -25.72
C PRO A 60 25.64 -0.92 -25.70
N VAL A 61 25.57 0.38 -25.46
CA VAL A 61 26.73 1.27 -25.34
C VAL A 61 26.85 1.70 -23.88
N TRP A 62 28.01 1.52 -23.29
CA TRP A 62 28.30 1.96 -21.94
C TRP A 62 28.28 3.49 -21.86
N CYS A 63 27.44 4.05 -21.02
CA CYS A 63 27.31 5.51 -20.83
C CYS A 63 27.56 5.95 -19.37
N GLY A 64 28.00 5.04 -18.50
CA GLY A 64 28.25 5.38 -17.10
C GLY A 64 27.02 5.94 -16.39
N LEU A 65 27.11 7.16 -15.85
CA LEU A 65 26.03 7.82 -15.10
C LEU A 65 25.21 8.82 -15.94
N ASP A 66 25.42 8.90 -17.25
CA ASP A 66 24.74 9.88 -18.10
C ASP A 66 23.22 9.76 -18.08
N ASN A 67 22.68 8.55 -17.96
CA ASN A 67 21.24 8.33 -17.82
C ASN A 67 20.70 9.00 -16.54
N PHE A 68 21.41 8.87 -15.42
CA PHE A 68 21.04 9.49 -14.14
C PHE A 68 21.16 11.02 -14.22
N ILE A 69 22.25 11.53 -14.78
CA ILE A 69 22.46 12.97 -14.97
C ILE A 69 21.34 13.53 -15.84
N ARG A 70 20.99 12.87 -16.94
CA ARG A 70 19.91 13.29 -17.83
C ARG A 70 18.57 13.37 -17.12
N VAL A 71 18.18 12.34 -16.34
CA VAL A 71 16.93 12.31 -15.60
C VAL A 71 16.89 13.42 -14.55
N LEU A 72 17.98 13.62 -13.81
CA LEU A 72 18.02 14.59 -12.71
C LEU A 72 18.13 16.05 -13.20
N THR A 73 18.78 16.31 -14.34
CA THR A 73 19.09 17.69 -14.78
C THR A 73 18.32 18.14 -15.99
N ARG A 74 17.86 17.22 -16.86
CA ARG A 74 17.29 17.57 -18.18
C ARG A 74 15.87 17.07 -18.38
N ASP A 75 15.32 16.28 -17.45
CA ASP A 75 13.96 15.74 -17.58
C ASP A 75 13.01 16.43 -16.59
N PRO A 76 12.27 17.47 -17.04
CA PRO A 76 11.30 18.15 -16.20
C PRO A 76 10.10 17.24 -15.86
N ALA A 77 9.81 16.22 -16.67
CA ALA A 77 8.73 15.29 -16.41
C ALA A 77 9.00 14.44 -15.17
N TYR A 78 10.27 14.09 -14.93
CA TYR A 78 10.68 13.38 -13.71
C TYR A 78 10.35 14.20 -12.45
N TRP A 79 10.77 15.46 -12.40
CA TRP A 79 10.54 16.34 -11.24
C TRP A 79 9.06 16.64 -11.03
N ASN A 80 8.30 16.84 -12.11
CA ASN A 80 6.85 17.01 -12.04
C ASN A 80 6.17 15.75 -11.51
N SER A 81 6.60 14.57 -11.94
CA SER A 81 6.04 13.29 -11.45
C SER A 81 6.36 13.07 -9.98
N LEU A 82 7.59 13.39 -9.56
CA LEU A 82 8.01 13.32 -8.17
C LEU A 82 7.19 14.28 -7.29
N LEU A 83 7.04 15.53 -7.72
CA LEU A 83 6.21 16.52 -7.02
C LEU A 83 4.75 16.07 -6.90
N ASN A 84 4.16 15.55 -7.99
CA ASN A 84 2.80 15.02 -7.97
C ASN A 84 2.66 13.85 -6.97
N THR A 85 3.66 12.98 -6.91
CA THR A 85 3.67 11.87 -5.95
C THR A 85 3.66 12.39 -4.51
N PHE A 86 4.48 13.40 -4.18
CA PHE A 86 4.47 13.99 -2.86
C PHE A 86 3.17 14.72 -2.53
N ILE A 87 2.59 15.43 -3.49
CA ILE A 87 1.29 16.11 -3.31
C ILE A 87 0.19 15.08 -3.04
N ILE A 88 0.09 14.05 -3.86
CA ILE A 88 -0.92 12.99 -3.69
C ILE A 88 -0.74 12.28 -2.36
N ALA A 89 0.50 11.88 -2.02
CA ALA A 89 0.80 11.21 -0.77
C ALA A 89 0.49 12.10 0.45
N GLY A 90 0.93 13.36 0.41
CA GLY A 90 0.69 14.33 1.49
C GLY A 90 -0.79 14.61 1.73
N LEU A 91 -1.55 14.92 0.67
CA LEU A 91 -2.98 15.17 0.76
C LEU A 91 -3.74 13.92 1.21
N LYS A 92 -3.36 12.76 0.69
CA LYS A 92 -3.94 11.48 1.11
C LYS A 92 -3.71 11.25 2.60
N MET A 93 -2.48 11.35 3.10
CA MET A 93 -2.16 11.12 4.50
C MET A 93 -2.87 12.12 5.42
N LEU A 94 -2.92 13.40 5.01
CA LEU A 94 -3.56 14.46 5.79
C LEU A 94 -5.06 14.22 6.01
N VAL A 95 -5.74 13.62 5.04
CA VAL A 95 -7.19 13.33 5.10
C VAL A 95 -7.43 11.94 5.67
N GLU A 96 -6.70 10.94 5.20
CA GLU A 96 -6.93 9.54 5.52
C GLU A 96 -6.68 9.19 6.98
N ILE A 97 -5.56 9.66 7.53
CA ILE A 97 -5.19 9.32 8.91
C ILE A 97 -6.20 9.86 9.93
N PRO A 98 -6.57 11.15 9.91
CA PRO A 98 -7.58 11.67 10.82
C PRO A 98 -8.95 11.02 10.61
N MET A 99 -9.37 10.83 9.35
CA MET A 99 -10.66 10.21 9.04
C MET A 99 -10.72 8.77 9.55
N ALA A 100 -9.69 7.97 9.30
CA ALA A 100 -9.61 6.58 9.76
C ALA A 100 -9.60 6.48 11.29
N LEU A 101 -8.87 7.39 11.97
CA LEU A 101 -8.84 7.46 13.44
C LEU A 101 -10.21 7.83 14.01
N ILE A 102 -10.85 8.87 13.47
CA ILE A 102 -12.19 9.29 13.90
C ILE A 102 -13.18 8.14 13.75
N LEU A 103 -13.18 7.48 12.60
CA LEU A 103 -14.05 6.32 12.37
C LEU A 103 -13.73 5.16 13.31
N ALA A 104 -12.46 4.88 13.59
CA ALA A 104 -12.06 3.85 14.55
C ALA A 104 -12.59 4.14 15.95
N VAL A 105 -12.47 5.38 16.42
CA VAL A 105 -13.01 5.82 17.74
C VAL A 105 -14.53 5.69 17.77
N LEU A 106 -15.23 6.14 16.73
CA LEU A 106 -16.69 6.04 16.64
C LEU A 106 -17.16 4.57 16.68
N VAL A 107 -16.53 3.72 15.89
CA VAL A 107 -16.89 2.30 15.77
C VAL A 107 -16.44 1.47 16.98
N ASN A 108 -15.44 1.97 17.75
CA ASN A 108 -15.01 1.36 19.01
C ASN A 108 -15.98 1.65 20.16
N ASN A 109 -16.85 2.66 20.04
CA ASN A 109 -17.79 3.01 21.08
C ASN A 109 -18.85 1.91 21.26
N ALA A 110 -18.90 1.33 22.47
CA ALA A 110 -19.85 0.28 22.82
C ALA A 110 -21.33 0.71 22.72
N ARG A 111 -21.60 2.04 22.77
CA ARG A 111 -22.96 2.60 22.66
C ARG A 111 -23.46 2.64 21.20
N LEU A 112 -22.57 2.50 20.21
CA LEU A 112 -22.95 2.52 18.79
C LEU A 112 -23.66 1.23 18.41
N ARG A 113 -24.98 1.32 18.20
CA ARG A 113 -25.76 0.21 17.65
C ARG A 113 -25.34 -0.02 16.18
N GLY A 114 -24.94 -1.28 15.87
CA GLY A 114 -24.50 -1.61 14.50
C GLY A 114 -23.00 -1.41 14.21
N GLY A 115 -22.16 -1.21 15.22
CA GLY A 115 -20.71 -1.03 15.03
C GLY A 115 -20.04 -2.13 14.18
N LYS A 116 -20.49 -3.39 14.30
CA LYS A 116 -20.01 -4.50 13.45
C LYS A 116 -20.37 -4.30 11.97
N PHE A 117 -21.59 -3.83 11.70
CA PHE A 117 -22.04 -3.54 10.32
C PHE A 117 -21.22 -2.43 9.69
N PHE A 118 -21.00 -1.33 10.41
CA PHE A 118 -20.16 -0.22 9.90
C PHE A 118 -18.73 -0.65 9.63
N ARG A 119 -18.14 -1.53 10.45
CA ARG A 119 -16.80 -2.10 10.18
C ARG A 119 -16.74 -2.81 8.83
N VAL A 120 -17.75 -3.64 8.55
CA VAL A 120 -17.82 -4.37 7.27
C VAL A 120 -18.01 -3.41 6.10
N VAL A 121 -18.94 -2.46 6.21
CA VAL A 121 -19.23 -1.50 5.12
C VAL A 121 -18.00 -0.63 4.79
N PHE A 122 -17.30 -0.11 5.80
CA PHE A 122 -16.11 0.70 5.57
C PHE A 122 -14.90 -0.11 5.09
N PHE A 123 -14.81 -1.37 5.46
CA PHE A 123 -13.74 -2.25 4.99
C PHE A 123 -13.99 -2.80 3.59
N LEU A 124 -15.25 -2.91 3.17
CA LEU A 124 -15.63 -3.53 1.89
C LEU A 124 -14.86 -2.99 0.67
N PRO A 125 -14.63 -1.66 0.52
CA PRO A 125 -13.88 -1.14 -0.62
C PRO A 125 -12.45 -1.68 -0.74
N SER A 126 -11.80 -1.99 0.37
CA SER A 126 -10.42 -2.49 0.37
C SER A 126 -10.27 -3.93 -0.15
N VAL A 127 -11.37 -4.66 -0.27
CA VAL A 127 -11.37 -6.05 -0.78
C VAL A 127 -11.43 -6.09 -2.31
N PHE A 128 -11.88 -5.03 -2.95
CA PHE A 128 -11.97 -4.99 -4.41
C PHE A 128 -10.58 -4.92 -5.06
N SER A 129 -10.42 -5.64 -6.16
CA SER A 129 -9.21 -5.51 -7.00
C SER A 129 -9.09 -4.08 -7.52
N ILE A 130 -7.88 -3.54 -7.49
CA ILE A 130 -7.59 -2.19 -7.99
C ILE A 130 -7.98 -2.01 -9.47
N ALA A 131 -7.88 -3.07 -10.27
CA ALA A 131 -8.30 -3.06 -11.67
C ALA A 131 -9.82 -2.86 -11.82
N VAL A 132 -10.61 -3.56 -10.98
CA VAL A 132 -12.07 -3.42 -10.96
C VAL A 132 -12.47 -2.02 -10.47
N VAL A 133 -11.83 -1.54 -9.42
CA VAL A 133 -12.04 -0.17 -8.93
C VAL A 133 -11.72 0.86 -10.01
N GLY A 134 -10.56 0.72 -10.67
CA GLY A 134 -10.17 1.60 -11.76
C GLY A 134 -11.18 1.62 -12.91
N LEU A 135 -11.70 0.45 -13.31
CA LEU A 135 -12.73 0.36 -14.34
C LEU A 135 -14.04 1.04 -13.92
N ILE A 136 -14.54 0.77 -12.71
CA ILE A 136 -15.78 1.39 -12.20
C ILE A 136 -15.64 2.90 -12.18
N PHE A 137 -14.56 3.42 -11.61
CA PHE A 137 -14.38 4.87 -11.51
C PHE A 137 -14.09 5.53 -12.86
N SER A 138 -13.46 4.83 -13.81
CA SER A 138 -13.30 5.35 -15.17
C SER A 138 -14.64 5.54 -15.89
N ILE A 139 -15.62 4.66 -15.65
CA ILE A 139 -16.98 4.79 -16.17
C ILE A 139 -17.73 5.91 -15.44
N LEU A 140 -17.67 5.95 -14.10
CA LEU A 140 -18.35 6.96 -13.29
C LEU A 140 -17.89 8.39 -13.62
N PHE A 141 -16.58 8.58 -13.83
CA PHE A 141 -15.93 9.86 -14.15
C PHE A 141 -15.69 10.05 -15.65
N SER A 142 -16.40 9.32 -16.52
CA SER A 142 -16.33 9.52 -17.98
C SER A 142 -16.78 10.92 -18.36
N ALA A 143 -16.08 11.55 -19.32
CA ALA A 143 -16.40 12.89 -19.77
C ALA A 143 -17.76 12.98 -20.49
N PHE A 144 -18.15 11.94 -21.25
CA PHE A 144 -19.35 12.00 -22.09
C PHE A 144 -20.60 11.45 -21.42
N ASN A 145 -20.51 10.28 -20.81
CA ASN A 145 -21.67 9.59 -20.22
C ASN A 145 -21.44 9.22 -18.74
N GLY A 146 -20.55 9.94 -18.06
CA GLY A 146 -20.24 9.67 -16.65
C GLY A 146 -21.38 10.13 -15.74
N ILE A 147 -21.77 9.26 -14.81
CA ILE A 147 -22.81 9.54 -13.81
C ILE A 147 -22.47 10.78 -12.99
N VAL A 148 -21.18 10.99 -12.68
CA VAL A 148 -20.74 12.16 -11.91
C VAL A 148 -21.04 13.46 -12.65
N ASN A 149 -20.75 13.54 -13.94
CA ASN A 149 -21.10 14.72 -14.75
C ASN A 149 -22.62 14.92 -14.83
N ALA A 150 -23.39 13.85 -15.01
CA ALA A 150 -24.86 13.94 -15.08
C ALA A 150 -25.46 14.50 -13.77
N VAL A 151 -25.03 13.97 -12.62
CA VAL A 151 -25.49 14.45 -11.30
C VAL A 151 -25.09 15.90 -11.06
N LEU A 152 -23.85 16.29 -11.37
CA LEU A 152 -23.38 17.67 -11.20
C LEU A 152 -24.13 18.65 -12.11
N TRP A 153 -24.52 18.21 -13.32
CA TRP A 153 -25.34 18.98 -14.24
C TRP A 153 -26.76 19.21 -13.71
N GLU A 154 -27.41 18.15 -13.24
CA GLU A 154 -28.76 18.23 -12.66
C GLU A 154 -28.79 19.10 -11.40
N LEU A 155 -27.73 19.09 -10.60
CA LEU A 155 -27.60 19.96 -9.42
C LEU A 155 -27.27 21.42 -9.79
N GLY A 156 -27.05 21.74 -11.07
CA GLY A 156 -26.70 23.09 -11.52
C GLY A 156 -25.29 23.54 -11.13
N ILE A 157 -24.41 22.58 -10.71
CA ILE A 157 -23.05 22.90 -10.28
C ILE A 157 -22.13 23.13 -11.47
N ILE A 158 -22.38 22.45 -12.58
CA ILE A 158 -21.61 22.58 -13.81
C ILE A 158 -22.52 22.95 -14.99
N ASN A 159 -21.98 23.76 -15.92
CA ASN A 159 -22.65 24.15 -17.16
C ASN A 159 -22.07 23.44 -18.39
N ARG A 160 -21.05 22.59 -18.22
CA ARG A 160 -20.42 21.80 -19.26
C ARG A 160 -19.80 20.52 -18.64
N ASN A 161 -19.68 19.48 -19.45
CA ASN A 161 -19.04 18.23 -19.00
C ASN A 161 -17.57 18.47 -18.67
N ILE A 162 -17.15 17.96 -17.52
CA ILE A 162 -15.76 17.98 -17.07
C ILE A 162 -15.05 16.75 -17.62
N SER A 163 -13.89 16.96 -18.24
CA SER A 163 -12.98 15.88 -18.63
C SER A 163 -12.06 15.55 -17.44
N TRP A 164 -12.54 14.67 -16.57
CA TRP A 164 -11.87 14.33 -15.32
C TRP A 164 -10.45 13.77 -15.47
N PHE A 165 -10.19 13.04 -16.56
CA PHE A 165 -8.87 12.45 -16.85
C PHE A 165 -8.10 13.24 -17.92
N GLY A 166 -8.71 14.27 -18.53
CA GLY A 166 -8.06 15.10 -19.53
C GLY A 166 -7.25 16.26 -18.97
N ASP A 167 -7.45 16.58 -17.69
CA ASP A 167 -6.73 17.64 -16.99
C ASP A 167 -6.03 17.10 -15.76
N LYS A 168 -4.80 17.57 -15.53
CA LYS A 168 -3.93 17.12 -14.44
C LYS A 168 -4.60 17.27 -13.06
N THR A 169 -5.22 18.42 -12.81
CA THR A 169 -5.81 18.75 -11.50
C THR A 169 -6.99 17.85 -11.18
N HIS A 170 -7.90 17.69 -12.16
CA HIS A 170 -9.05 16.81 -12.00
C HIS A 170 -8.64 15.34 -11.89
N ALA A 171 -7.66 14.89 -12.68
CA ALA A 171 -7.14 13.53 -12.57
C ALA A 171 -6.53 13.26 -11.20
N MET A 172 -5.73 14.19 -10.64
CA MET A 172 -5.18 14.07 -9.29
C MET A 172 -6.28 13.99 -8.24
N PHE A 173 -7.32 14.81 -8.34
CA PHE A 173 -8.46 14.76 -7.44
C PHE A 173 -9.15 13.39 -7.45
N VAL A 174 -9.44 12.85 -8.65
CA VAL A 174 -10.06 11.53 -8.78
C VAL A 174 -9.18 10.43 -8.20
N ILE A 175 -7.86 10.46 -8.48
CA ILE A 175 -6.91 9.49 -7.93
C ILE A 175 -6.89 9.53 -6.40
N ILE A 176 -6.84 10.72 -5.80
CA ILE A 176 -6.86 10.88 -4.34
C ILE A 176 -8.19 10.35 -3.77
N LEU A 177 -9.32 10.74 -4.36
CA LEU A 177 -10.66 10.32 -3.92
C LEU A 177 -10.79 8.79 -3.92
N VAL A 178 -10.44 8.15 -5.04
CA VAL A 178 -10.52 6.70 -5.22
C VAL A 178 -9.57 5.98 -4.25
N SER A 179 -8.36 6.51 -4.11
CA SER A 179 -7.36 5.95 -3.20
C SER A 179 -7.82 6.05 -1.74
N LEU A 180 -8.38 7.18 -1.32
CA LEU A 180 -8.99 7.35 0.00
C LEU A 180 -10.12 6.34 0.22
N TRP A 181 -11.05 6.25 -0.72
CA TRP A 181 -12.20 5.34 -0.63
C TRP A 181 -11.79 3.87 -0.51
N THR A 182 -10.71 3.45 -1.15
CA THR A 182 -10.24 2.06 -1.09
C THR A 182 -9.45 1.73 0.17
N THR A 183 -8.77 2.69 0.79
CA THR A 183 -7.79 2.40 1.85
C THR A 183 -8.21 2.85 3.25
N PHE A 184 -9.09 3.86 3.38
CA PHE A 184 -9.45 4.41 4.70
C PHE A 184 -10.07 3.35 5.65
N GLY A 185 -10.83 2.40 5.12
CA GLY A 185 -11.45 1.35 5.92
C GLY A 185 -10.44 0.36 6.50
N LEU A 186 -9.39 0.04 5.74
CA LEU A 186 -8.29 -0.79 6.22
C LEU A 186 -7.52 -0.07 7.35
N ASN A 187 -7.19 1.20 7.16
CA ASN A 187 -6.52 2.01 8.16
C ASN A 187 -7.37 2.22 9.42
N MET A 188 -8.69 2.37 9.27
CA MET A 188 -9.63 2.36 10.40
C MET A 188 -9.50 1.07 11.24
N ILE A 189 -9.37 -0.09 10.60
CA ILE A 189 -9.21 -1.37 11.32
C ILE A 189 -7.87 -1.41 12.06
N TYR A 190 -6.77 -0.91 11.48
CA TYR A 190 -5.49 -0.82 12.19
C TYR A 190 -5.57 0.05 13.44
N PHE A 191 -6.18 1.24 13.33
CA PHE A 191 -6.40 2.09 14.50
C PHE A 191 -7.34 1.45 15.52
N LEU A 192 -8.39 0.76 15.06
CA LEU A 192 -9.32 0.05 15.94
C LEU A 192 -8.62 -1.04 16.75
N MET A 193 -7.75 -1.84 16.13
CA MET A 193 -6.95 -2.84 16.82
C MET A 193 -6.00 -2.19 17.83
N GLY A 194 -5.37 -1.07 17.47
CA GLY A 194 -4.55 -0.30 18.39
C GLY A 194 -5.34 0.18 19.62
N LEU A 195 -6.52 0.78 19.41
CA LEU A 195 -7.39 1.26 20.50
C LEU A 195 -7.88 0.12 21.42
N GLN A 196 -8.15 -1.05 20.87
CA GLN A 196 -8.59 -2.21 21.66
C GLN A 196 -7.49 -2.85 22.51
N ASN A 197 -6.22 -2.63 22.16
CA ASN A 197 -5.07 -3.10 22.93
C ASN A 197 -4.69 -2.19 24.11
N ILE A 198 -5.30 -1.01 24.22
CA ILE A 198 -5.04 -0.09 25.34
C ILE A 198 -5.74 -0.64 26.59
N PRO A 199 -4.99 -0.87 27.71
CA PRO A 199 -5.55 -1.32 28.96
C PRO A 199 -6.61 -0.34 29.50
N LYS A 200 -7.73 -0.85 30.01
CA LYS A 200 -8.81 -0.01 30.56
C LYS A 200 -8.35 0.88 31.71
N SER A 201 -7.34 0.45 32.48
CA SER A 201 -6.77 1.22 33.58
C SER A 201 -6.21 2.58 33.16
N LEU A 202 -5.84 2.77 31.88
CA LEU A 202 -5.38 4.07 31.36
C LEU A 202 -6.53 5.06 31.07
N TYR A 203 -7.76 4.58 31.03
CA TYR A 203 -8.95 5.43 30.85
C TYR A 203 -9.59 5.83 32.19
N GLU A 204 -9.11 5.30 33.33
CA GLU A 204 -9.64 5.56 34.67
C GLU A 204 -8.82 6.59 35.42
N CYS A 205 -7.74 7.13 34.82
CA CYS A 205 -6.99 8.27 35.30
C CYS A 205 -7.55 9.56 34.68
#